data_91ac40e9d84484498538fac1ac0b2934
#
_entry.id   91ac40e9d84484498538fac1ac0b2934
#
_cell.length_a   1.000
_cell.length_b   1.000
_cell.length_c   1.000
_cell.angle_alpha   90.00
_cell.angle_beta   90.00
_cell.angle_gamma   90.00
#
_symmetry.space_group_name_H-M   'P 1'
#
loop_
_entity.id
_entity.type
_entity.pdbx_description
1 polymer ?
#
loop_
_entity_poly.entity_id
_entity_poly.type
_entity_poly.pdbx_seq_one_letter_code
_entity_poly.pdbx_strand_id
1 'polypeptide(L)'
;MVQTGSCGASFYWQGQMTANGETFNPEGLTAAHKTLPFDTKVRVTNPDNGKSITVRINDRGPFIDGRCLDLSRAAFAEIASLDLGHIEVRYEVLG
;
A
#
# COMPACT_ATOMS: atom_id res chain seq x y z
N MET A 1 -6.80 6.79 17.93
CA MET A 1 -5.41 6.37 18.16
C MET A 1 -4.77 6.00 16.85
N VAL A 2 -3.59 6.49 16.59
CA VAL A 2 -2.86 6.18 15.36
C VAL A 2 -2.03 4.92 15.58
N GLN A 3 -2.14 3.97 14.68
CA GLN A 3 -1.31 2.77 14.66
C GLN A 3 -0.15 2.98 13.68
N THR A 4 1.07 2.69 14.11
CA THR A 4 2.25 2.82 13.28
C THR A 4 3.03 1.52 13.26
N GLY A 5 3.86 1.36 12.24
CA GLY A 5 4.74 0.21 12.14
C GLY A 5 5.64 0.31 10.93
N SER A 6 6.38 -0.75 10.68
CA SER A 6 7.20 -0.87 9.48
C SER A 6 7.09 -2.28 8.93
N CYS A 7 7.18 -2.40 7.60
CA CYS A 7 7.04 -3.69 6.93
C CYS A 7 7.48 -3.58 5.48
N GLY A 8 7.52 -4.71 4.80
CA GLY A 8 7.75 -4.74 3.37
C GLY A 8 6.50 -4.30 2.60
N ALA A 9 6.70 -3.55 1.53
CA ALA A 9 5.66 -3.14 0.61
C ALA A 9 6.08 -3.48 -0.81
N SER A 10 5.15 -4.03 -1.57
CA SER A 10 5.30 -4.30 -2.99
C SER A 10 4.21 -3.55 -3.75
N PHE A 11 4.09 -3.78 -5.04
CA PHE A 11 3.02 -3.15 -5.82
C PHE A 11 2.43 -4.14 -6.81
N TYR A 12 1.22 -3.82 -7.25
CA TYR A 12 0.56 -4.60 -8.29
C TYR A 12 -0.10 -3.64 -9.28
N TRP A 13 -0.24 -4.11 -10.53
CA TRP A 13 -0.84 -3.30 -11.60
C TRP A 13 -1.90 -4.08 -12.36
N GLN A 14 -2.08 -5.35 -12.05
CA GLN A 14 -3.07 -6.22 -12.69
C GLN A 14 -4.11 -6.61 -11.67
N GLY A 15 -5.29 -6.88 -12.15
CA GLY A 15 -6.41 -7.26 -11.34
C GLY A 15 -7.65 -6.58 -11.86
N GLN A 16 -8.81 -7.17 -11.64
CA GLN A 16 -10.05 -6.64 -12.16
C GLN A 16 -10.89 -6.05 -11.05
N MET A 17 -11.11 -6.82 -10.01
CA MET A 17 -11.94 -6.38 -8.91
C MET A 17 -11.19 -6.55 -7.60
N THR A 18 -11.26 -5.51 -6.77
CA THR A 18 -10.65 -5.57 -5.44
C THR A 18 -11.57 -6.31 -4.48
N ALA A 19 -11.05 -6.64 -3.31
CA ALA A 19 -11.80 -7.41 -2.33
C ALA A 19 -13.05 -6.67 -1.83
N ASN A 20 -13.06 -5.33 -1.89
CA ASN A 20 -14.24 -4.55 -1.50
C ASN A 20 -15.24 -4.34 -2.65
N GLY A 21 -15.00 -4.95 -3.82
CA GLY A 21 -15.92 -4.88 -4.94
C GLY A 21 -15.66 -3.74 -5.92
N GLU A 22 -14.60 -2.98 -5.75
CA GLU A 22 -14.23 -1.92 -6.68
C GLU A 22 -13.49 -2.46 -7.89
N THR A 23 -13.58 -1.76 -9.01
CA THR A 23 -12.69 -2.02 -10.14
C THR A 23 -11.30 -1.50 -9.78
N PHE A 24 -10.29 -2.34 -9.87
CA PHE A 24 -8.93 -1.93 -9.55
C PHE A 24 -8.42 -0.92 -10.58
N ASN A 25 -7.88 0.19 -10.09
CA ASN A 25 -7.24 1.21 -10.91
C ASN A 25 -5.77 1.33 -10.51
N PRO A 26 -4.82 0.85 -11.34
CA PRO A 26 -3.40 0.91 -10.98
C PRO A 26 -2.87 2.34 -10.85
N GLU A 27 -3.56 3.34 -11.36
CA GLU A 27 -3.18 4.74 -11.26
C GLU A 27 -3.85 5.46 -10.09
N GLY A 28 -4.73 4.81 -9.34
CA GLY A 28 -5.30 5.34 -8.12
C GLY A 28 -4.36 5.11 -6.93
N LEU A 29 -4.50 5.90 -5.87
CA LEU A 29 -3.68 5.76 -4.67
C LEU A 29 -4.36 4.83 -3.67
N THR A 30 -4.28 3.54 -3.93
CA THR A 30 -4.92 2.51 -3.12
C THR A 30 -3.91 1.41 -2.77
N ALA A 31 -4.30 0.56 -1.81
CA ALA A 31 -3.45 -0.54 -1.39
C ALA A 31 -4.27 -1.70 -0.85
N ALA A 32 -3.63 -2.86 -0.82
CA ALA A 32 -4.14 -4.04 -0.15
C ALA A 32 -3.49 -4.17 1.23
N HIS A 33 -4.26 -4.60 2.21
CA HIS A 33 -3.80 -4.92 3.56
C HIS A 33 -4.61 -6.11 4.07
N LYS A 34 -3.98 -6.93 4.91
CA LYS A 34 -4.60 -8.20 5.33
C LYS A 34 -5.84 -8.00 6.20
N THR A 35 -5.85 -6.99 7.06
CA THR A 35 -6.87 -6.88 8.12
C THR A 35 -7.47 -5.49 8.29
N LEU A 36 -6.80 -4.41 7.85
CA LEU A 36 -7.36 -3.07 8.05
C LEU A 36 -8.71 -2.94 7.35
N PRO A 37 -9.68 -2.28 7.98
CA PRO A 37 -10.99 -2.08 7.35
C PRO A 37 -10.86 -1.36 6.02
N PHE A 38 -11.75 -1.69 5.08
CA PHE A 38 -11.80 -0.98 3.81
C PHE A 38 -12.06 0.51 4.06
N ASP A 39 -11.50 1.34 3.19
CA ASP A 39 -11.53 2.80 3.24
C ASP A 39 -10.65 3.41 4.34
N THR A 40 -9.89 2.60 5.07
CA THR A 40 -8.88 3.10 6.00
C THR A 40 -7.81 3.85 5.20
N LYS A 41 -7.43 5.03 5.69
CA LYS A 41 -6.33 5.79 5.10
C LYS A 41 -5.04 5.45 5.83
N VAL A 42 -3.99 5.25 5.06
CA VAL A 42 -2.66 4.89 5.59
C VAL A 42 -1.63 5.78 4.92
N ARG A 43 -0.83 6.49 5.73
CA ARG A 43 0.34 7.18 5.21
C ARG A 43 1.49 6.20 5.15
N VAL A 44 2.12 6.11 3.98
CA VAL A 44 3.23 5.20 3.74
C VAL A 44 4.45 6.03 3.39
N THR A 45 5.54 5.82 4.11
CA THR A 45 6.77 6.58 3.95
C THR A 45 7.92 5.65 3.60
N ASN A 46 8.67 6.02 2.57
CA ASN A 46 9.94 5.36 2.24
C ASN A 46 11.04 6.01 3.08
N PRO A 47 11.61 5.31 4.08
CA PRO A 47 12.60 5.93 4.95
C PRO A 47 13.92 6.26 4.25
N ASP A 48 14.20 5.62 3.12
CA ASP A 48 15.45 5.84 2.40
C ASP A 48 15.50 7.20 1.71
N ASN A 49 14.36 7.75 1.33
CA ASN A 49 14.32 9.04 0.62
C ASN A 49 13.35 10.04 1.25
N GLY A 50 12.63 9.66 2.30
CA GLY A 50 11.70 10.53 3.00
C GLY A 50 10.39 10.82 2.26
N LYS A 51 10.17 10.22 1.09
CA LYS A 51 8.92 10.43 0.34
C LYS A 51 7.78 9.66 0.96
N SER A 52 6.59 10.23 0.94
CA SER A 52 5.41 9.60 1.51
C SER A 52 4.18 9.85 0.64
N ILE A 53 3.20 8.95 0.78
CA ILE A 53 1.88 9.07 0.17
C ILE A 53 0.83 8.61 1.16
N THR A 54 -0.41 8.98 0.90
CA THR A 54 -1.56 8.45 1.64
C THR A 54 -2.36 7.58 0.67
N VAL A 55 -2.64 6.34 1.09
CA VAL A 55 -3.41 5.38 0.29
C VAL A 55 -4.68 5.00 1.04
N ARG A 56 -5.66 4.52 0.29
CA ARG A 56 -6.92 3.99 0.82
C ARG A 56 -6.90 2.47 0.68
N ILE A 57 -7.23 1.76 1.75
CA ILE A 57 -7.29 0.30 1.72
C ILE A 57 -8.58 -0.13 1.02
N ASN A 58 -8.47 -0.88 -0.06
CA ASN A 58 -9.62 -1.38 -0.80
C ASN A 58 -9.49 -2.86 -1.20
N ASP A 59 -8.42 -3.53 -0.76
CA ASP A 59 -8.18 -4.90 -1.17
C ASP A 59 -7.55 -5.68 -0.01
N ARG A 60 -7.40 -6.99 -0.18
CA ARG A 60 -6.81 -7.90 0.80
C ARG A 60 -5.53 -8.51 0.26
N GLY A 61 -4.55 -8.70 1.15
CA GLY A 61 -3.21 -9.15 0.85
C GLY A 61 -2.20 -8.13 1.34
N PRO A 62 -0.93 -8.30 1.03
CA PRO A 62 -0.31 -9.46 0.42
C PRO A 62 -0.20 -10.63 1.41
N PHE A 63 -0.09 -11.84 0.88
CA PHE A 63 -0.01 -13.05 1.70
C PHE A 63 1.40 -13.64 1.68
N ILE A 64 2.38 -12.76 1.69
CA ILE A 64 3.81 -13.10 1.68
C ILE A 64 4.41 -12.61 3.00
N ASP A 65 5.15 -13.47 3.68
CA ASP A 65 5.76 -13.13 4.96
C ASP A 65 6.66 -11.90 4.84
N GLY A 66 6.56 -11.02 5.84
CA GLY A 66 7.35 -9.79 5.89
C GLY A 66 6.75 -8.63 5.10
N ARG A 67 5.69 -8.88 4.32
CA ARG A 67 4.98 -7.83 3.57
C ARG A 67 3.65 -7.55 4.21
N CYS A 68 3.34 -6.28 4.42
CA CYS A 68 2.05 -5.90 4.98
C CYS A 68 1.21 -5.04 4.04
N LEU A 69 1.83 -4.46 3.01
CA LEU A 69 1.13 -3.60 2.06
C LEU A 69 1.48 -4.00 0.64
N ASP A 70 0.46 -4.00 -0.21
CA ASP A 70 0.64 -4.16 -1.64
C ASP A 70 0.01 -2.93 -2.28
N LEU A 71 0.87 -2.01 -2.73
CA LEU A 71 0.46 -0.70 -3.21
C LEU A 71 0.02 -0.80 -4.67
N SER A 72 -0.86 0.12 -5.08
CA SER A 72 -1.06 0.31 -6.52
C SER A 72 0.25 0.76 -7.16
N ARG A 73 0.37 0.53 -8.47
CA ARG A 73 1.59 0.94 -9.19
C ARG A 73 1.86 2.44 -9.00
N ALA A 74 0.85 3.28 -9.14
CA ALA A 74 1.02 4.72 -8.98
C ALA A 74 1.46 5.10 -7.58
N ALA A 75 0.91 4.45 -6.55
CA ALA A 75 1.30 4.72 -5.17
C ALA A 75 2.77 4.37 -4.93
N PHE A 76 3.20 3.20 -5.39
CA PHE A 76 4.59 2.78 -5.25
C PHE A 76 5.53 3.75 -5.98
N ALA A 77 5.17 4.16 -7.20
CA ALA A 77 5.99 5.05 -8.01
C ALA A 77 6.19 6.43 -7.36
N GLU A 78 5.25 6.86 -6.52
CA GLU A 78 5.38 8.14 -5.81
C GLU A 78 6.47 8.12 -4.75
N ILE A 79 6.84 6.95 -4.23
CA ILE A 79 7.80 6.86 -3.12
C ILE A 79 9.04 6.06 -3.47
N ALA A 80 9.07 5.37 -4.61
CA ALA A 80 10.22 4.53 -4.98
C ALA A 80 10.24 4.28 -6.49
N SER A 81 11.37 3.79 -6.99
CA SER A 81 11.46 3.32 -8.36
C SER A 81 10.72 1.98 -8.47
N LEU A 82 9.92 1.82 -9.53
CA LEU A 82 9.23 0.56 -9.81
C LEU A 82 10.22 -0.58 -10.03
N ASP A 83 11.44 -0.28 -10.45
CA ASP A 83 12.48 -1.29 -10.68
C ASP A 83 12.84 -2.04 -9.40
N LEU A 84 12.63 -1.44 -8.24
CA LEU A 84 12.92 -2.10 -6.97
C LEU A 84 11.93 -3.22 -6.64
N GLY A 85 10.69 -3.09 -7.06
CA GLY A 85 9.64 -4.11 -6.88
C GLY A 85 9.16 -4.28 -5.45
N HIS A 86 10.03 -4.05 -4.47
CA HIS A 86 9.74 -4.25 -3.05
C HIS A 86 10.68 -3.37 -2.23
N ILE A 87 10.13 -2.69 -1.23
CA ILE A 87 10.92 -1.85 -0.31
C ILE A 87 10.38 -2.01 1.11
N GLU A 88 11.22 -1.67 2.10
CA GLU A 88 10.75 -1.48 3.46
C GLU A 88 10.14 -0.10 3.59
N VAL A 89 9.00 -0.02 4.23
CA VAL A 89 8.29 1.25 4.47
C VAL A 89 7.92 1.40 5.93
N ARG A 90 7.71 2.64 6.34
CA ARG A 90 7.01 2.96 7.58
C ARG A 90 5.58 3.32 7.22
N TYR A 91 4.65 2.94 8.08
CA TYR A 91 3.26 3.27 7.85
C TYR A 91 2.60 3.84 9.09
N GLU A 92 1.57 4.64 8.85
CA GLU A 92 0.78 5.29 9.88
C GLU A 92 -0.69 5.18 9.49
N VAL A 93 -1.48 4.50 10.31
CA VAL A 93 -2.91 4.38 10.08
C VAL A 93 -3.58 5.67 10.53
N LEU A 94 -4.25 6.34 9.62
CA LEU A 94 -4.88 7.63 9.87
C LEU A 94 -6.35 7.42 10.23
N GLY A 95 -6.66 7.42 11.46
CA GLY A 95 -7.99 7.39 12.03
C GLY A 95 -9.03 6.53 11.36
#